data_5423902e2598fee30be30595a9a137fd
#
_entry.id   5423902e2598fee30be30595a9a137fd
#
_cell.length_a   1.000
_cell.length_b   1.000
_cell.length_c   1.000
_cell.angle_alpha   90.00
_cell.angle_beta   90.00
_cell.angle_gamma   90.00
#
_symmetry.space_group_name_H-M   'P 1'
#
loop_
_entity.id
_entity.type
_entity.pdbx_description
1 polymer ?
#
loop_
_entity_poly.entity_id
_entity_poly.type
_entity_poly.pdbx_seq_one_letter_code
_entity_poly.pdbx_strand_id
1 'polypeptide(L)'
;GWAFTLGKDKPVENYQQPRNIFAACGGASIFRRSLLKETGLLDENHFAYLEDIDLGYRARIAGYRNVYVPGAVVFHAGSGTTGTRHNKFKVDLSSRNNVYLVYKNMPWFQMLLNLPFLLLGYFVKILFFARKGLAGTYVKGLGKGIRLSLSAKGRANRVAFQWKNLPHYGRIQLELWRNLLYCIRA
;
A
#
# COMPACT_ATOMS: atom_id res chain seq x y z
N GLY A 1 -0.21 7.44 0.04
CA GLY A 1 0.52 6.37 -0.53
C GLY A 1 1.64 5.74 0.31
N TRP A 2 1.68 5.88 1.65
CA TRP A 2 2.66 5.17 2.49
C TRP A 2 1.96 4.07 3.28
N ALA A 3 2.51 2.86 3.20
CA ALA A 3 2.17 1.78 4.09
C ALA A 3 3.23 1.70 5.20
N PHE A 4 2.81 1.54 6.43
CA PHE A 4 3.69 1.28 7.57
C PHE A 4 3.16 0.08 8.36
N THR A 5 4.08 -0.67 8.94
CA THR A 5 3.74 -1.83 9.74
C THR A 5 3.28 -1.37 11.11
N LEU A 6 2.07 -1.78 11.50
CA LEU A 6 1.55 -1.52 12.84
C LEU A 6 2.42 -2.22 13.89
N GLY A 7 2.85 -1.48 14.90
CA GLY A 7 3.58 -2.04 16.03
C GLY A 7 5.00 -2.51 15.74
N LYS A 8 5.59 -2.14 14.61
CA LYS A 8 6.97 -2.50 14.32
C LYS A 8 7.91 -1.98 15.41
N ASP A 9 8.79 -2.85 15.90
CA ASP A 9 9.77 -2.58 16.96
C ASP A 9 9.11 -2.10 18.30
N LYS A 10 7.83 -2.43 18.51
CA LYS A 10 7.08 -2.16 19.76
C LYS A 10 6.80 -3.47 20.50
N PRO A 11 6.63 -3.42 21.83
CA PRO A 11 6.27 -4.59 22.64
C PRO A 11 4.98 -5.25 22.16
N VAL A 12 4.98 -6.59 22.05
CA VAL A 12 3.83 -7.37 21.56
C VAL A 12 2.61 -7.25 22.49
N GLU A 13 2.85 -6.98 23.78
CA GLU A 13 1.83 -6.80 24.81
C GLU A 13 0.84 -5.68 24.46
N ASN A 14 1.26 -4.69 23.70
CA ASN A 14 0.43 -3.57 23.24
C ASN A 14 -0.53 -3.97 22.10
N TYR A 15 -0.43 -5.19 21.59
CA TYR A 15 -1.14 -5.67 20.39
C TYR A 15 -1.91 -6.96 20.63
N GLN A 16 -2.38 -7.21 21.86
CA GLN A 16 -3.09 -8.43 22.27
C GLN A 16 -4.56 -8.47 21.82
N GLN A 17 -5.10 -7.37 21.28
CA GLN A 17 -6.51 -7.30 20.89
C GLN A 17 -6.67 -7.28 19.37
N PRO A 18 -7.64 -8.01 18.80
CA PRO A 18 -7.99 -7.92 17.40
C PRO A 18 -8.39 -6.49 17.03
N ARG A 19 -7.97 -6.02 15.86
CA ARG A 19 -8.33 -4.69 15.37
C ARG A 19 -8.42 -4.63 13.86
N ASN A 20 -9.20 -3.68 13.37
CA ASN A 20 -9.22 -3.39 11.94
C ASN A 20 -7.87 -2.78 11.53
N ILE A 21 -7.36 -3.25 10.39
CA ILE A 21 -6.14 -2.74 9.74
C ILE A 21 -6.46 -2.35 8.31
N PHE A 22 -5.59 -1.56 7.67
CA PHE A 22 -5.80 -1.16 6.29
C PHE A 22 -5.64 -2.34 5.33
N ALA A 23 -4.57 -3.11 5.48
CA ALA A 23 -4.28 -4.30 4.70
C ALA A 23 -3.49 -5.31 5.54
N ALA A 24 -3.60 -6.58 5.23
CA ALA A 24 -2.80 -7.64 5.83
C ALA A 24 -1.47 -7.77 5.09
N CYS A 25 -0.40 -8.15 5.81
CA CYS A 25 0.89 -8.44 5.21
C CYS A 25 0.80 -9.73 4.38
N GLY A 26 1.30 -9.71 3.15
CA GLY A 26 1.23 -10.86 2.23
C GLY A 26 1.91 -12.13 2.75
N GLY A 27 2.93 -11.99 3.60
CA GLY A 27 3.61 -13.13 4.23
C GLY A 27 2.85 -13.78 5.40
N ALA A 28 1.75 -13.16 5.88
CA ALA A 28 1.00 -13.64 7.05
C ALA A 28 -0.48 -13.26 6.94
N SER A 29 -1.14 -13.72 5.87
CA SER A 29 -2.55 -13.37 5.62
C SER A 29 -3.35 -14.54 5.07
N ILE A 30 -4.64 -14.56 5.42
CA ILE A 30 -5.63 -15.49 4.88
C ILE A 30 -6.78 -14.66 4.33
N PHE A 31 -7.20 -14.97 3.11
CA PHE A 31 -8.29 -14.28 2.43
C PHE A 31 -9.47 -15.23 2.17
N ARG A 32 -10.68 -14.73 2.35
CA ARG A 32 -11.89 -15.47 1.97
C ARG A 32 -11.92 -15.66 0.45
N ARG A 33 -12.26 -16.87 0.00
CA ARG A 33 -12.40 -17.16 -1.43
C ARG A 33 -13.45 -16.27 -2.11
N SER A 34 -14.54 -15.93 -1.41
CA SER A 34 -15.57 -15.01 -1.92
C SER A 34 -15.02 -13.63 -2.24
N LEU A 35 -14.17 -13.08 -1.34
CA LEU A 35 -13.47 -11.82 -1.57
C LEU A 35 -12.62 -11.89 -2.84
N LEU A 36 -11.79 -12.94 -2.99
CA LEU A 36 -10.91 -13.10 -4.15
C LEU A 36 -11.70 -13.26 -5.46
N LYS A 37 -12.86 -13.91 -5.41
CA LYS A 37 -13.75 -14.00 -6.58
C LYS A 37 -14.34 -12.65 -6.98
N GLU A 38 -14.65 -11.79 -6.01
CA GLU A 38 -15.24 -10.47 -6.24
C GLU A 38 -14.20 -9.42 -6.65
N THR A 39 -13.07 -9.38 -5.94
CA THR A 39 -12.05 -8.33 -6.12
C THR A 39 -10.90 -8.74 -7.05
N GLY A 40 -10.80 -9.99 -7.43
CA GLY A 40 -9.66 -10.56 -8.16
C GLY A 40 -8.50 -10.95 -7.24
N LEU A 41 -7.54 -11.65 -7.80
CA LEU A 41 -6.32 -12.11 -7.14
C LEU A 41 -5.29 -10.98 -6.97
N LEU A 42 -4.07 -11.31 -6.54
CA LEU A 42 -2.94 -10.40 -6.56
C LEU A 42 -2.65 -9.92 -7.98
N ASP A 43 -2.39 -8.63 -8.13
CA ASP A 43 -2.10 -8.04 -9.45
C ASP A 43 -0.64 -8.27 -9.83
N GLU A 44 -0.40 -9.07 -10.85
CA GLU A 44 0.92 -9.43 -11.36
C GLU A 44 1.75 -8.22 -11.80
N ASN A 45 1.12 -7.08 -12.14
CA ASN A 45 1.83 -5.86 -12.46
C ASN A 45 2.66 -5.32 -11.29
N HIS A 46 2.32 -5.66 -10.04
CA HIS A 46 3.14 -5.33 -8.88
C HIS A 46 4.43 -6.16 -8.84
N PHE A 47 4.39 -7.40 -9.28
CA PHE A 47 5.46 -8.40 -9.17
C PHE A 47 5.82 -8.70 -7.71
N ALA A 48 6.28 -7.73 -6.95
CA ALA A 48 6.56 -7.80 -5.51
C ALA A 48 6.48 -6.39 -4.91
N TYR A 49 6.15 -6.30 -3.63
CA TYR A 49 5.90 -5.10 -2.82
C TYR A 49 4.63 -4.34 -3.21
N LEU A 50 3.81 -4.11 -2.21
CA LEU A 50 2.52 -3.43 -2.25
C LEU A 50 1.38 -4.20 -2.96
N GLU A 51 1.59 -5.44 -3.44
CA GLU A 51 0.55 -6.31 -3.96
C GLU A 51 -0.47 -6.68 -2.88
N ASP A 52 -0.02 -6.83 -1.65
CA ASP A 52 -0.83 -7.08 -0.46
C ASP A 52 -1.65 -5.85 -0.06
N ILE A 53 -1.05 -4.68 -0.13
CA ILE A 53 -1.73 -3.41 0.11
C ILE A 53 -2.79 -3.16 -0.96
N ASP A 54 -2.50 -3.48 -2.24
CA ASP A 54 -3.45 -3.39 -3.34
C ASP A 54 -4.68 -4.27 -3.09
N LEU A 55 -4.46 -5.55 -2.74
CA LEU A 55 -5.56 -6.46 -2.43
C LEU A 55 -6.36 -5.99 -1.22
N GLY A 56 -5.68 -5.54 -0.16
CA GLY A 56 -6.31 -4.98 1.03
C GLY A 56 -7.15 -3.73 0.72
N TYR A 57 -6.68 -2.88 -0.19
CA TYR A 57 -7.41 -1.68 -0.64
C TYR A 57 -8.68 -2.09 -1.41
N ARG A 58 -8.57 -2.99 -2.39
CA ARG A 58 -9.72 -3.52 -3.15
C ARG A 58 -10.75 -4.19 -2.25
N ALA A 59 -10.30 -4.97 -1.27
CA ALA A 59 -11.16 -5.55 -0.26
C ALA A 59 -11.99 -4.49 0.46
N ARG A 60 -11.38 -3.39 0.86
CA ARG A 60 -12.06 -2.29 1.55
C ARG A 60 -13.01 -1.50 0.64
N ILE A 61 -12.67 -1.31 -0.64
CA ILE A 61 -13.58 -0.72 -1.64
C ILE A 61 -14.82 -1.59 -1.79
N ALA A 62 -14.68 -2.91 -1.77
CA ALA A 62 -15.79 -3.86 -1.84
C ALA A 62 -16.56 -4.03 -0.50
N GLY A 63 -16.17 -3.29 0.56
CA GLY A 63 -16.87 -3.30 1.85
C GLY A 63 -16.38 -4.35 2.84
N TYR A 64 -15.37 -5.14 2.51
CA TYR A 64 -14.75 -6.08 3.43
C TYR A 64 -13.86 -5.38 4.46
N ARG A 65 -13.58 -6.06 5.57
CA ARG A 65 -12.67 -5.62 6.61
C ARG A 65 -11.43 -6.47 6.63
N ASN A 66 -10.26 -5.85 6.73
CA ASN A 66 -9.02 -6.51 7.06
C ASN A 66 -8.83 -6.46 8.57
N VAL A 67 -8.55 -7.60 9.19
CA VAL A 67 -8.49 -7.72 10.65
C VAL A 67 -7.14 -8.30 11.06
N TYR A 68 -6.49 -7.65 12.01
CA TYR A 68 -5.34 -8.20 12.71
C TYR A 68 -5.82 -9.16 13.79
N VAL A 69 -5.24 -10.38 13.82
CA VAL A 69 -5.55 -11.45 14.79
C VAL A 69 -4.29 -11.75 15.61
N PRO A 70 -4.22 -11.35 16.88
CA PRO A 70 -2.99 -11.47 17.69
C PRO A 70 -2.54 -12.92 17.92
N GLY A 71 -3.48 -13.87 17.98
CA GLY A 71 -3.16 -15.28 18.16
C GLY A 71 -2.55 -15.97 16.91
N ALA A 72 -2.60 -15.33 15.74
CA ALA A 72 -2.00 -15.85 14.50
C ALA A 72 -0.56 -15.36 14.38
N VAL A 73 0.38 -16.09 14.97
CA VAL A 73 1.80 -15.72 15.02
C VAL A 73 2.57 -16.39 13.88
N VAL A 74 3.35 -15.59 13.15
CA VAL A 74 4.22 -16.05 12.06
C VAL A 74 5.63 -15.49 12.26
N PHE A 75 6.63 -16.35 12.18
CA PHE A 75 8.04 -15.95 12.18
C PHE A 75 8.47 -15.61 10.76
N HIS A 76 8.84 -14.36 10.52
CA HIS A 76 9.22 -13.87 9.19
C HIS A 76 10.68 -13.43 9.16
N ALA A 77 11.51 -14.14 8.39
CA ALA A 77 12.89 -13.76 8.13
C ALA A 77 12.94 -12.56 7.17
N GLY A 78 12.74 -11.37 7.69
CA GLY A 78 12.72 -10.14 6.91
C GLY A 78 13.97 -9.97 6.04
N SER A 79 13.77 -9.69 4.75
CA SER A 79 14.86 -9.48 3.77
C SER A 79 15.72 -10.71 3.46
N GLY A 80 15.32 -11.93 3.85
CA GLY A 80 16.10 -13.16 3.62
C GLY A 80 16.50 -13.37 2.15
N THR A 81 15.60 -13.07 1.21
CA THR A 81 15.85 -13.24 -0.23
C THR A 81 16.57 -12.06 -0.87
N THR A 82 16.45 -10.84 -0.34
CA THR A 82 16.90 -9.60 -1.02
C THR A 82 17.95 -8.83 -0.24
N GLY A 83 18.49 -9.40 0.85
CA GLY A 83 19.55 -8.81 1.65
C GLY A 83 19.11 -7.57 2.44
N THR A 84 19.73 -6.44 2.20
CA THR A 84 19.51 -5.22 2.99
C THR A 84 18.08 -4.65 2.88
N ARG A 85 17.65 -3.92 3.93
CA ARG A 85 16.35 -3.25 3.98
C ARG A 85 16.13 -2.26 2.83
N HIS A 86 17.20 -1.55 2.41
CA HIS A 86 17.15 -0.58 1.31
C HIS A 86 18.24 -0.92 0.29
N ASN A 87 17.86 -1.47 -0.84
CA ASN A 87 18.71 -1.69 -2.00
C ASN A 87 18.02 -1.16 -3.26
N LYS A 88 18.77 -1.05 -4.36
CA LYS A 88 18.28 -0.50 -5.63
C LYS A 88 17.02 -1.23 -6.13
N PHE A 89 16.98 -2.56 -6.03
CA PHE A 89 15.85 -3.37 -6.47
C PHE A 89 14.56 -3.03 -5.69
N LYS A 90 14.64 -3.05 -4.34
CA LYS A 90 13.49 -2.74 -3.48
C LYS A 90 12.99 -1.31 -3.68
N VAL A 91 13.91 -0.35 -3.78
CA VAL A 91 13.57 1.08 -3.94
C VAL A 91 12.91 1.34 -5.29
N ASP A 92 13.47 0.80 -6.38
CA ASP A 92 12.91 0.93 -7.73
C ASP A 92 11.51 0.35 -7.81
N LEU A 93 11.34 -0.88 -7.31
CA LEU A 93 10.08 -1.60 -7.41
C LEU A 93 8.99 -1.00 -6.50
N SER A 94 9.33 -0.67 -5.25
CA SER A 94 8.37 -0.08 -4.32
C SER A 94 7.94 1.34 -4.73
N SER A 95 8.84 2.15 -5.29
CA SER A 95 8.47 3.48 -5.79
C SER A 95 7.58 3.39 -7.03
N ARG A 96 7.89 2.48 -7.96
CA ARG A 96 7.04 2.17 -9.12
C ARG A 96 5.64 1.75 -8.67
N ASN A 97 5.58 0.78 -7.78
CA ASN A 97 4.33 0.18 -7.32
C ASN A 97 3.49 1.16 -6.49
N ASN A 98 4.12 2.08 -5.78
CA ASN A 98 3.41 3.09 -5.00
C ASN A 98 2.59 4.03 -5.90
N VAL A 99 3.17 4.51 -7.01
CA VAL A 99 2.43 5.32 -7.98
C VAL A 99 1.29 4.52 -8.61
N TYR A 100 1.59 3.29 -9.00
CA TYR A 100 0.60 2.41 -9.63
C TYR A 100 -0.55 2.06 -8.67
N LEU A 101 -0.27 1.78 -7.40
CA LEU A 101 -1.25 1.53 -6.35
C LEU A 101 -2.25 2.69 -6.23
N VAL A 102 -1.75 3.92 -6.17
CA VAL A 102 -2.57 5.14 -6.08
C VAL A 102 -3.44 5.27 -7.33
N TYR A 103 -2.86 5.19 -8.51
CA TYR A 103 -3.59 5.28 -9.78
C TYR A 103 -4.67 4.21 -9.91
N LYS A 104 -4.36 2.98 -9.54
CA LYS A 104 -5.25 1.83 -9.68
C LYS A 104 -6.48 1.92 -8.79
N ASN A 105 -6.31 2.30 -7.53
CA ASN A 105 -7.33 2.15 -6.50
C ASN A 105 -8.06 3.45 -6.15
N MET A 106 -7.41 4.61 -6.32
CA MET A 106 -8.05 5.89 -5.99
C MET A 106 -8.84 6.43 -7.19
N PRO A 107 -10.13 6.76 -7.04
CA PRO A 107 -10.86 7.52 -8.03
C PRO A 107 -10.26 8.94 -8.14
N TRP A 108 -10.50 9.60 -9.29
CA TRP A 108 -9.85 10.88 -9.61
C TRP A 108 -10.06 11.97 -8.54
N PHE A 109 -11.27 12.07 -7.95
CA PHE A 109 -11.55 13.05 -6.91
C PHE A 109 -10.77 12.78 -5.61
N GLN A 110 -10.58 11.49 -5.25
CA GLN A 110 -9.78 11.11 -4.10
C GLN A 110 -8.29 11.36 -4.36
N MET A 111 -7.83 11.15 -5.60
CA MET A 111 -6.46 11.51 -6.00
C MET A 111 -6.22 13.02 -5.86
N LEU A 112 -7.13 13.87 -6.37
CA LEU A 112 -7.03 15.32 -6.23
C LEU A 112 -7.02 15.77 -4.78
N LEU A 113 -7.91 15.21 -3.95
CA LEU A 113 -8.01 15.53 -2.54
C LEU A 113 -6.72 15.19 -1.76
N ASN A 114 -6.03 14.12 -2.16
CA ASN A 114 -4.79 13.68 -1.52
C ASN A 114 -3.52 14.18 -2.24
N LEU A 115 -3.63 14.87 -3.36
CA LEU A 115 -2.48 15.28 -4.18
C LEU A 115 -1.42 16.06 -3.40
N PRO A 116 -1.74 17.08 -2.57
CA PRO A 116 -0.73 17.80 -1.78
C PRO A 116 0.06 16.86 -0.86
N PHE A 117 -0.62 15.93 -0.20
CA PHE A 117 0.02 14.97 0.72
C PHE A 117 0.86 13.93 -0.04
N LEU A 118 0.42 13.51 -1.22
CA LEU A 118 1.17 12.61 -2.09
C LEU A 118 2.46 13.26 -2.57
N LEU A 119 2.38 14.50 -3.06
CA LEU A 119 3.55 15.26 -3.53
C LEU A 119 4.54 15.52 -2.40
N LEU A 120 4.06 15.95 -1.24
CA LEU A 120 4.90 16.14 -0.05
C LEU A 120 5.57 14.81 0.35
N GLY A 121 4.81 13.73 0.37
CA GLY A 121 5.32 12.39 0.69
C GLY A 121 6.40 11.91 -0.29
N TYR A 122 6.22 12.11 -1.59
CA TYR A 122 7.24 11.79 -2.59
C TYR A 122 8.49 12.66 -2.40
N PHE A 123 8.33 13.94 -2.15
CA PHE A 123 9.44 14.85 -1.89
C PHE A 123 10.26 14.42 -0.66
N VAL A 124 9.61 14.17 0.47
CA VAL A 124 10.27 13.67 1.68
C VAL A 124 11.04 12.36 1.41
N LYS A 125 10.46 11.44 0.63
CA LYS A 125 11.16 10.20 0.24
C LYS A 125 12.34 10.45 -0.69
N ILE A 126 12.27 11.41 -1.59
CA ILE A 126 13.42 11.78 -2.43
C ILE A 126 14.58 12.24 -1.53
N LEU A 127 14.32 13.12 -0.55
CA LEU A 127 15.34 13.58 0.40
C LEU A 127 15.89 12.44 1.27
N PHE A 128 15.01 11.56 1.75
CA PHE A 128 15.43 10.38 2.51
C PHE A 128 16.34 9.45 1.71
N PHE A 129 15.99 9.17 0.45
CA PHE A 129 16.80 8.31 -0.40
C PHE A 129 18.04 9.03 -0.96
N ALA A 130 18.05 10.36 -1.03
CA ALA A 130 19.24 11.13 -1.35
C ALA A 130 20.35 10.90 -0.31
N ARG A 131 20.00 10.94 0.98
CA ARG A 131 20.93 10.63 2.07
C ARG A 131 21.50 9.20 2.03
N LYS A 132 20.85 8.30 1.28
CA LYS A 132 21.26 6.89 1.10
C LYS A 132 21.89 6.62 -0.28
N GLY A 133 22.11 7.64 -1.10
CA GLY A 133 22.63 7.46 -2.47
C GLY A 133 21.65 6.78 -3.43
N LEU A 134 20.35 6.75 -3.12
CA LEU A 134 19.32 6.01 -3.87
C LEU A 134 18.23 6.93 -4.48
N ALA A 135 18.39 8.26 -4.43
CA ALA A 135 17.39 9.19 -4.96
C ALA A 135 17.11 8.99 -6.45
N GLY A 136 18.14 8.85 -7.26
CA GLY A 136 17.99 8.59 -8.69
C GLY A 136 17.21 7.30 -8.98
N THR A 137 17.45 6.24 -8.21
CA THR A 137 16.69 4.98 -8.30
C THR A 137 15.23 5.20 -7.93
N TYR A 138 14.96 5.96 -6.87
CA TYR A 138 13.61 6.24 -6.41
C TYR A 138 12.82 7.06 -7.45
N VAL A 139 13.40 8.15 -7.99
CA VAL A 139 12.77 8.99 -9.02
C VAL A 139 12.53 8.21 -10.31
N LYS A 140 13.51 7.39 -10.75
CA LYS A 140 13.33 6.50 -11.89
C LYS A 140 12.18 5.53 -11.68
N GLY A 141 12.04 4.97 -10.49
CA GLY A 141 10.91 4.11 -10.13
C GLY A 141 9.58 4.84 -10.19
N LEU A 142 9.48 6.10 -9.71
CA LEU A 142 8.26 6.91 -9.86
C LEU A 142 7.87 7.07 -11.34
N GLY A 143 8.84 7.40 -12.20
CA GLY A 143 8.61 7.50 -13.65
C GLY A 143 8.13 6.18 -14.29
N LYS A 144 8.70 5.05 -13.87
CA LYS A 144 8.22 3.72 -14.28
C LYS A 144 6.79 3.45 -13.81
N GLY A 145 6.43 3.91 -12.60
CA GLY A 145 5.08 3.80 -12.06
C GLY A 145 4.06 4.57 -12.87
N ILE A 146 4.39 5.80 -13.28
CA ILE A 146 3.55 6.61 -14.19
C ILE A 146 3.39 5.89 -15.52
N ARG A 147 4.49 5.41 -16.12
CA ARG A 147 4.44 4.67 -17.40
C ARG A 147 3.58 3.41 -17.29
N LEU A 148 3.72 2.62 -16.22
CA LEU A 148 2.88 1.45 -15.98
C LEU A 148 1.40 1.84 -15.86
N SER A 149 1.09 2.88 -15.08
CA SER A 149 -0.28 3.37 -14.88
C SER A 149 -0.96 3.76 -16.22
N LEU A 150 -0.21 4.38 -17.12
CA LEU A 150 -0.72 4.81 -18.43
C LEU A 150 -0.66 3.72 -19.51
N SER A 151 -0.04 2.57 -19.23
CA SER A 151 0.01 1.43 -20.15
C SER A 151 -1.35 0.76 -20.32
N ALA A 152 -1.53 -0.02 -21.39
CA ALA A 152 -2.73 -0.83 -21.58
C ALA A 152 -3.00 -1.77 -20.38
N LYS A 153 -1.95 -2.45 -19.88
CA LYS A 153 -2.04 -3.34 -18.70
C LYS A 153 -2.47 -2.59 -17.43
N GLY A 154 -1.86 -1.43 -17.17
CA GLY A 154 -2.20 -0.62 -15.98
C GLY A 154 -3.62 -0.08 -16.04
N ARG A 155 -4.08 0.36 -17.20
CA ARG A 155 -5.46 0.83 -17.40
C ARG A 155 -6.48 -0.30 -17.26
N ALA A 156 -6.18 -1.49 -17.81
CA ALA A 156 -7.08 -2.65 -17.73
C ALA A 156 -7.33 -3.09 -16.28
N ASN A 157 -6.33 -2.96 -15.40
CA ASN A 157 -6.43 -3.37 -14.00
C ASN A 157 -6.91 -2.24 -13.05
N ARG A 158 -7.22 -1.06 -13.59
CA ARG A 158 -7.73 0.04 -12.76
C ARG A 158 -9.10 -0.29 -12.18
N VAL A 159 -9.26 -0.09 -10.87
CA VAL A 159 -10.54 -0.31 -10.20
C VAL A 159 -11.56 0.71 -10.71
N ALA A 160 -12.64 0.22 -11.32
CA ALA A 160 -13.72 1.07 -11.79
C ALA A 160 -14.48 1.67 -10.60
N PHE A 161 -14.69 2.97 -10.61
CA PHE A 161 -15.50 3.63 -9.60
C PHE A 161 -16.96 3.21 -9.74
N GLN A 162 -17.57 2.84 -8.63
CA GLN A 162 -19.00 2.52 -8.55
C GLN A 162 -19.65 3.34 -7.43
N TRP A 163 -20.75 4.01 -7.72
CA TRP A 163 -21.47 4.85 -6.76
C TRP A 163 -21.88 4.12 -5.49
N LYS A 164 -22.25 2.84 -5.59
CA LYS A 164 -22.56 2.01 -4.41
C LYS A 164 -21.40 1.92 -3.39
N ASN A 165 -20.16 2.09 -3.84
CA ASN A 165 -18.97 2.01 -3.01
C ASN A 165 -18.53 3.37 -2.43
N LEU A 166 -19.26 4.45 -2.71
CA LEU A 166 -18.93 5.80 -2.21
C LEU A 166 -18.75 5.85 -0.67
N PRO A 167 -19.61 5.21 0.15
CA PRO A 167 -19.41 5.18 1.61
C PRO A 167 -18.11 4.50 2.01
N HIS A 168 -17.66 3.48 1.27
CA HIS A 168 -16.40 2.79 1.52
C HIS A 168 -15.19 3.68 1.20
N TYR A 169 -15.24 4.41 0.08
CA TYR A 169 -14.21 5.42 -0.25
C TYR A 169 -14.15 6.53 0.80
N GLY A 170 -15.27 6.99 1.32
CA GLY A 170 -15.33 7.96 2.42
C GLY A 170 -14.63 7.46 3.69
N ARG A 171 -14.91 6.21 4.10
CA ARG A 171 -14.25 5.58 5.26
C ARG A 171 -12.74 5.43 5.03
N ILE A 172 -12.32 5.01 3.84
CA ILE A 172 -10.92 4.93 3.45
C ILE A 172 -10.26 6.31 3.55
N GLN A 173 -10.92 7.36 3.04
CA GLN A 173 -10.38 8.72 3.07
C GLN A 173 -10.17 9.23 4.51
N LEU A 174 -11.14 9.04 5.39
CA LEU A 174 -11.01 9.40 6.79
C LEU A 174 -9.85 8.66 7.47
N GLU A 175 -9.67 7.39 7.15
CA GLU A 175 -8.55 6.61 7.70
C GLU A 175 -7.20 7.07 7.15
N LEU A 176 -7.10 7.41 5.86
CA LEU A 176 -5.88 7.97 5.28
C LEU A 176 -5.47 9.25 6.02
N TRP A 177 -6.41 10.16 6.30
CA TRP A 177 -6.12 11.39 7.03
C TRP A 177 -5.77 11.15 8.50
N ARG A 178 -6.46 10.25 9.18
CA ARG A 178 -6.10 9.86 10.55
C ARG A 178 -4.69 9.26 10.62
N ASN A 179 -4.31 8.47 9.64
CA ASN A 179 -2.98 7.87 9.57
C ASN A 179 -1.88 8.90 9.27
N LEU A 180 -2.18 9.99 8.55
CA LEU A 180 -1.24 11.11 8.41
C LEU A 180 -0.90 11.73 9.77
N LEU A 181 -1.93 11.99 10.60
CA LEU A 181 -1.74 12.51 11.95
C LEU A 181 -0.93 11.56 12.84
N TYR A 182 -1.15 10.25 12.68
CA TYR A 182 -0.38 9.25 13.39
C TYR A 182 1.10 9.24 12.98
N CYS A 183 1.39 9.34 11.69
CA CYS A 183 2.78 9.41 11.18
C CYS A 183 3.55 10.66 11.62
N ILE A 184 2.86 11.77 11.92
CA ILE A 184 3.48 13.00 12.41
C ILE A 184 3.82 12.87 13.91
N ARG A 185 3.09 12.07 14.66
CA ARG A 185 3.24 11.87 16.11
C ARG A 185 4.13 10.69 16.50
N ALA A 186 4.47 9.81 15.57
CA ALA A 186 5.30 8.61 15.75
C ALA A 186 6.76 8.84 15.40
#